data_3bda79bcc49dd6c2604f2d466f5abdd3
#
_entry.id   3bda79bcc49dd6c2604f2d466f5abdd3
#
_cell.length_a   1.000
_cell.length_b   1.000
_cell.length_c   1.000
_cell.angle_alpha   90.00
_cell.angle_beta   90.00
_cell.angle_gamma   90.00
#
_symmetry.space_group_name_H-M   'P 1'
#
loop_
_entity.id
_entity.type
_entity.pdbx_description
1 polymer ?
#
loop_
_entity_poly.entity_id
_entity_poly.type
_entity_poly.pdbx_seq_one_letter_code
_entity_poly.pdbx_strand_id
1 'polypeptide(L)'
;MSHRTGCVWIDHREAKVFGISVDDVDEVVIHDSHSPQHIHRKADHVHKGKSNPDKAFLDEVASKLGGFRGFIILGPGTARSELADYLGEAHPEMAKRIWGIEPADHPTDVQLIAAARKHLKTASRMHTQ
;
A
#
# COMPACT_ATOMS: atom_id res chain seq x y z
N MET A 1 -16.09 -14.33 -4.88
CA MET A 1 -15.90 -13.72 -4.05
C MET A 1 -14.73 -13.81 -3.35
N SER A 2 -14.11 -12.93 -3.16
CA SER A 2 -12.89 -13.00 -2.63
C SER A 2 -12.89 -12.88 -1.19
N HIS A 3 -12.25 -13.72 -0.53
CA HIS A 3 -12.08 -13.58 0.89
C HIS A 3 -10.60 -13.38 1.16
N ARG A 4 -9.90 -12.87 0.18
CA ARG A 4 -8.49 -12.68 0.33
C ARG A 4 -8.13 -11.55 1.21
N THR A 5 -7.00 -11.64 1.84
CA THR A 5 -6.40 -10.54 2.57
C THR A 5 -5.18 -10.07 1.80
N GLY A 6 -4.68 -8.92 2.13
CA GLY A 6 -3.58 -8.36 1.41
C GLY A 6 -2.64 -7.54 2.25
N CYS A 7 -1.56 -7.13 1.62
CA CYS A 7 -0.56 -6.29 2.24
C CYS A 7 -0.05 -5.35 1.18
N VAL A 8 0.13 -4.09 1.52
CA VAL A 8 0.79 -3.18 0.61
C VAL A 8 1.98 -2.58 1.32
N TRP A 9 3.15 -2.66 0.67
CA TRP A 9 4.34 -1.98 1.14
C TRP A 9 4.52 -0.80 0.21
N ILE A 10 4.67 0.38 0.75
CA ILE A 10 4.71 1.58 -0.07
C ILE A 10 5.76 2.56 0.43
N ASP A 11 6.51 3.13 -0.51
CA ASP A 11 7.34 4.28 -0.23
C ASP A 11 6.96 5.33 -1.27
N HIS A 12 7.75 6.36 -1.43
CA HIS A 12 7.36 7.45 -2.33
C HIS A 12 7.67 7.17 -3.80
N ARG A 13 8.20 6.01 -4.11
CA ARG A 13 8.54 5.66 -5.46
C ARG A 13 7.78 4.48 -6.00
N GLU A 14 7.40 3.59 -5.16
CA GLU A 14 6.74 2.37 -5.61
C GLU A 14 5.90 1.77 -4.50
N ALA A 15 5.02 0.91 -4.90
CA ALA A 15 4.22 0.15 -3.96
C ALA A 15 4.21 -1.29 -4.43
N LYS A 16 4.25 -2.20 -3.48
CA LYS A 16 4.14 -3.63 -3.77
C LYS A 16 2.89 -4.12 -3.09
N VAL A 17 1.97 -4.65 -3.87
CA VAL A 17 0.70 -5.14 -3.33
C VAL A 17 0.72 -6.65 -3.40
N PHE A 18 0.56 -7.28 -2.24
CA PHE A 18 0.54 -8.74 -2.16
C PHE A 18 -0.86 -9.20 -1.80
N GLY A 19 -1.41 -10.08 -2.62
CA GLY A 19 -2.65 -10.77 -2.24
C GLY A 19 -2.25 -12.06 -1.60
N ILE A 20 -2.67 -12.28 -0.37
CA ILE A 20 -2.21 -13.41 0.41
C ILE A 20 -3.39 -14.28 0.81
N SER A 21 -3.34 -15.53 0.41
CA SER A 21 -4.33 -16.49 0.87
C SER A 21 -3.56 -17.61 1.54
N VAL A 22 -4.27 -18.62 1.98
CA VAL A 22 -3.66 -19.69 2.78
C VAL A 22 -2.48 -20.32 2.06
N ASP A 23 -2.65 -20.61 0.80
CA ASP A 23 -1.61 -21.32 0.08
C ASP A 23 -1.15 -20.61 -1.19
N ASP A 24 -1.36 -19.32 -1.27
CA ASP A 24 -1.01 -18.62 -2.50
C ASP A 24 -0.69 -17.17 -2.22
N VAL A 25 0.20 -16.60 -3.01
CA VAL A 25 0.57 -15.20 -2.89
C VAL A 25 0.72 -14.63 -4.29
N ASP A 26 0.05 -13.51 -4.56
CA ASP A 26 0.21 -12.79 -5.81
C ASP A 26 0.87 -11.46 -5.50
N GLU A 27 1.66 -10.97 -6.41
CA GLU A 27 2.33 -9.69 -6.21
C GLU A 27 2.12 -8.79 -7.42
N VAL A 28 1.84 -7.53 -7.17
CA VAL A 28 1.78 -6.51 -8.20
C VAL A 28 2.66 -5.35 -7.74
N VAL A 29 3.54 -4.88 -8.61
CA VAL A 29 4.40 -3.75 -8.29
C VAL A 29 3.93 -2.55 -9.10
N ILE A 30 3.75 -1.43 -8.42
CA ILE A 30 3.29 -0.20 -9.04
C ILE A 30 4.35 0.86 -8.81
N HIS A 31 4.79 1.50 -9.88
CA HIS A 31 5.80 2.54 -9.77
C HIS A 31 5.15 3.89 -9.98
N ASP A 32 5.60 4.85 -9.22
CA ASP A 32 5.16 6.21 -9.41
C ASP A 32 5.80 6.73 -10.69
N SER A 33 4.98 7.06 -11.68
CA SER A 33 5.47 7.50 -12.95
C SER A 33 6.16 8.86 -12.88
N HIS A 34 6.02 9.54 -11.74
CA HIS A 34 6.69 10.81 -11.55
C HIS A 34 7.93 10.67 -10.72
N SER A 35 8.50 9.47 -10.68
CA SER A 35 9.70 9.28 -9.89
C SER A 35 10.83 10.09 -10.50
N PRO A 36 11.82 10.43 -9.69
CA PRO A 36 12.86 11.35 -10.09
C PRO A 36 13.60 10.99 -11.35
N GLN A 37 13.67 9.76 -11.68
CA GLN A 37 14.47 9.45 -12.84
C GLN A 37 13.81 9.90 -14.12
N HIS A 38 12.60 10.37 -14.06
CA HIS A 38 12.01 10.85 -15.22
C HIS A 38 12.13 12.27 -15.44
N ILE A 39 12.56 12.93 -14.57
CA ILE A 39 12.53 14.21 -14.68
C ILE A 39 13.41 14.92 -15.05
N HIS A 40 13.66 15.47 -15.42
CA HIS A 40 14.52 16.25 -15.67
C HIS A 40 13.79 17.35 -15.99
N ARG A 41 13.06 17.63 -16.00
CA ARG A 41 12.34 18.57 -16.27
C ARG A 41 12.03 19.35 -15.39
N LYS A 42 12.18 19.62 -15.03
CA LYS A 42 11.88 20.27 -14.39
C LYS A 42 11.29 20.81 -13.73
N ALA A 43 11.34 21.11 -13.62
CA ALA A 43 10.85 21.50 -13.08
C ALA A 43 10.07 22.00 -12.59
N ASP A 44 9.83 21.96 -12.71
CA ASP A 44 9.07 22.31 -12.41
C ASP A 44 8.42 22.45 -11.60
N HIS A 45 8.41 22.15 -11.42
CA HIS A 45 7.78 22.11 -10.74
C HIS A 45 7.65 22.36 -9.79
N VAL A 46 7.82 22.33 -9.58
CA VAL A 46 7.74 22.53 -8.76
C VAL A 46 7.02 22.76 -7.97
N HIS A 47 6.62 22.58 -7.88
CA HIS A 47 5.81 22.80 -7.32
C HIS A 47 5.63 22.90 -6.25
N LYS A 48 5.52 22.85 -6.02
CA LYS A 48 5.17 23.05 -5.15
C LYS A 48 5.61 22.54 -4.09
N GLY A 49 6.31 22.33 -3.95
CA GLY A 49 6.83 21.88 -2.89
C GLY A 49 6.17 20.94 -2.12
N LYS A 50 5.26 20.44 -2.47
CA LYS A 50 4.69 19.60 -1.74
C LYS A 50 5.24 18.37 -1.93
N SER A 51 5.57 17.62 -1.14
CA SER A 51 6.10 16.35 -1.28
C SER A 51 4.98 15.36 -1.30
N ASN A 52 3.85 15.75 -1.64
CA ASN A 52 2.76 14.84 -1.69
C ASN A 52 2.97 13.82 -2.77
N PRO A 53 2.63 12.58 -2.54
CA PRO A 53 2.72 11.59 -3.59
C PRO A 53 1.74 11.92 -4.69
N ASP A 54 2.03 11.42 -5.85
CA ASP A 54 1.18 11.64 -6.99
C ASP A 54 -0.16 10.96 -6.76
N LYS A 55 -1.24 11.69 -6.95
CA LYS A 55 -2.54 11.15 -6.77
C LYS A 55 -2.82 10.00 -7.70
N ALA A 56 -2.32 10.03 -8.91
CA ALA A 56 -2.52 8.93 -9.84
C ALA A 56 -1.87 7.66 -9.33
N PHE A 57 -0.71 7.79 -8.71
CA PHE A 57 -0.02 6.67 -8.12
C PHE A 57 -0.85 6.07 -6.98
N LEU A 58 -1.33 6.91 -6.08
CA LEU A 58 -2.13 6.44 -4.96
C LEU A 58 -3.44 5.81 -5.44
N ASP A 59 -4.02 6.36 -6.49
CA ASP A 59 -5.24 5.84 -7.03
C ASP A 59 -5.02 4.48 -7.66
N GLU A 60 -3.90 4.29 -8.32
CA GLU A 60 -3.58 3.01 -8.88
C GLU A 60 -3.37 1.96 -7.79
N VAL A 61 -2.69 2.34 -6.71
CA VAL A 61 -2.52 1.44 -5.58
C VAL A 61 -3.88 1.05 -5.03
N ALA A 62 -4.76 2.04 -4.86
CA ALA A 62 -6.09 1.78 -4.33
C ALA A 62 -6.85 0.80 -5.21
N SER A 63 -6.68 0.91 -6.52
CA SER A 63 -7.41 0.03 -7.42
C SER A 63 -7.01 -1.43 -7.24
N LYS A 64 -5.81 -1.67 -6.72
CA LYS A 64 -5.35 -3.04 -6.50
C LYS A 64 -5.77 -3.57 -5.12
N LEU A 65 -6.27 -2.71 -4.27
CA LEU A 65 -6.66 -3.13 -2.93
C LEU A 65 -8.14 -3.48 -2.82
N GLY A 66 -8.90 -3.16 -3.84
CA GLY A 66 -10.34 -3.26 -3.75
C GLY A 66 -10.88 -4.67 -3.57
N GLY A 67 -10.12 -5.67 -3.94
CA GLY A 67 -10.60 -7.05 -3.83
C GLY A 67 -10.34 -7.71 -2.50
N PHE A 68 -9.66 -7.02 -1.58
CA PHE A 68 -9.34 -7.62 -0.31
C PHE A 68 -10.42 -7.33 0.72
N ARG A 69 -10.67 -8.27 1.59
CA ARG A 69 -11.60 -8.01 2.67
C ARG A 69 -10.90 -7.28 3.81
N GLY A 70 -9.59 -7.35 3.84
CA GLY A 70 -8.78 -6.60 4.79
C GLY A 70 -7.34 -6.61 4.35
N PHE A 71 -6.61 -5.58 4.71
CA PHE A 71 -5.21 -5.50 4.32
C PHE A 71 -4.44 -4.64 5.32
N ILE A 72 -3.12 -4.80 5.30
CA ILE A 72 -2.26 -3.98 6.14
C ILE A 72 -1.37 -3.14 5.25
N ILE A 73 -0.96 -2.00 5.76
CA ILE A 73 -0.10 -1.07 5.04
C ILE A 73 1.24 -1.02 5.75
N LEU A 74 2.29 -1.26 5.02
CA LEU A 74 3.64 -1.27 5.56
C LEU A 74 4.50 -0.30 4.77
N GLY A 75 5.58 0.15 5.35
CA GLY A 75 6.52 0.97 4.61
C GLY A 75 7.33 1.89 5.50
N PRO A 76 8.36 2.47 4.93
CA PRO A 76 9.19 3.41 5.66
C PRO A 76 8.60 4.81 5.60
N GLY A 77 9.03 5.66 6.47
CA GLY A 77 8.68 7.07 6.42
C GLY A 77 7.20 7.33 6.48
N THR A 78 6.75 8.31 5.73
CA THR A 78 5.38 8.78 5.82
C THR A 78 4.48 8.27 4.70
N ALA A 79 5.03 7.56 3.72
CA ALA A 79 4.21 7.14 2.59
C ALA A 79 3.04 6.27 3.03
N ARG A 80 3.24 5.42 4.03
CA ARG A 80 2.16 4.56 4.49
C ARG A 80 1.02 5.39 5.10
N SER A 81 1.35 6.44 5.82
CA SER A 81 0.33 7.30 6.40
C SER A 81 -0.38 8.10 5.32
N GLU A 82 0.37 8.52 4.31
CA GLU A 82 -0.21 9.28 3.22
C GLU A 82 -1.19 8.42 2.43
N LEU A 83 -0.87 7.15 2.24
CA LEU A 83 -1.81 6.25 1.58
C LEU A 83 -3.07 6.08 2.43
N ALA A 84 -2.91 5.89 3.73
CA ALA A 84 -4.06 5.72 4.60
C ALA A 84 -4.95 6.96 4.57
N ASP A 85 -4.34 8.14 4.61
CA ASP A 85 -5.10 9.39 4.56
C ASP A 85 -5.83 9.53 3.23
N TYR A 86 -5.15 9.19 2.14
CA TYR A 86 -5.77 9.27 0.83
C TYR A 86 -6.98 8.34 0.75
N LEU A 87 -6.84 7.13 1.26
CA LEU A 87 -7.96 6.19 1.23
C LEU A 87 -9.12 6.71 2.08
N GLY A 88 -8.82 7.34 3.19
CA GLY A 88 -9.87 7.89 4.02
C GLY A 88 -10.64 8.99 3.34
N GLU A 89 -9.98 9.75 2.47
CA GLU A 89 -10.64 10.84 1.78
C GLU A 89 -11.31 10.39 0.49
N ALA A 90 -10.65 9.59 -0.29
CA ALA A 90 -11.12 9.25 -1.62
C ALA A 90 -11.86 7.93 -1.69
N HIS A 91 -11.56 7.00 -0.80
CA HIS A 91 -12.13 5.66 -0.83
C HIS A 91 -12.48 5.21 0.58
N PRO A 92 -13.45 5.88 1.22
CA PRO A 92 -13.72 5.58 2.64
C PRO A 92 -14.14 4.14 2.91
N GLU A 93 -14.78 3.49 1.95
CA GLU A 93 -15.13 2.09 2.17
C GLU A 93 -13.89 1.21 2.25
N MET A 94 -12.88 1.55 1.46
CA MET A 94 -11.64 0.81 1.46
C MET A 94 -10.86 1.11 2.72
N ALA A 95 -10.92 2.34 3.20
CA ALA A 95 -10.22 2.71 4.43
C ALA A 95 -10.71 1.89 5.61
N LYS A 96 -11.96 1.47 5.59
CA LYS A 96 -12.48 0.65 6.67
C LYS A 96 -11.87 -0.75 6.69
N ARG A 97 -11.20 -1.12 5.61
CA ARG A 97 -10.59 -2.43 5.52
C ARG A 97 -9.11 -2.41 5.87
N ILE A 98 -8.60 -1.29 6.33
CA ILE A 98 -7.21 -1.22 6.77
C ILE A 98 -7.15 -1.87 8.14
N TRP A 99 -6.49 -3.03 8.21
CA TRP A 99 -6.40 -3.77 9.45
C TRP A 99 -5.15 -3.43 10.26
N GLY A 100 -4.22 -2.71 9.69
CA GLY A 100 -3.04 -2.28 10.43
C GLY A 100 -2.15 -1.43 9.57
N ILE A 101 -1.37 -0.57 10.20
CA ILE A 101 -0.38 0.26 9.53
C ILE A 101 0.89 0.13 10.35
N GLU A 102 1.94 -0.42 9.74
CA GLU A 102 3.16 -0.72 10.48
C GLU A 102 4.38 -0.21 9.75
N PRO A 103 5.40 0.19 10.46
CA PRO A 103 6.63 0.62 9.80
C PRO A 103 7.39 -0.59 9.27
N ALA A 104 8.01 -0.43 8.13
CA ALA A 104 8.86 -1.49 7.59
C ALA A 104 9.82 -0.81 6.63
N ASP A 105 11.10 -0.95 6.88
CA ASP A 105 12.07 -0.28 6.07
C ASP A 105 12.08 -0.86 4.65
N HIS A 106 13.08 -1.62 4.29
CA HIS A 106 13.12 -2.22 2.95
C HIS A 106 13.40 -3.71 3.06
N PRO A 107 12.44 -4.45 3.61
CA PRO A 107 12.65 -5.90 3.73
C PRO A 107 12.55 -6.58 2.37
N THR A 108 13.05 -7.78 2.29
CA THR A 108 12.87 -8.56 1.08
C THR A 108 11.41 -8.97 0.93
N ASP A 109 11.05 -9.39 -0.25
CA ASP A 109 9.68 -9.85 -0.47
C ASP A 109 9.33 -11.02 0.46
N VAL A 110 10.26 -11.92 0.66
CA VAL A 110 10.03 -13.05 1.55
C VAL A 110 9.75 -12.55 2.97
N GLN A 111 10.52 -11.58 3.42
CA GLN A 111 10.32 -11.02 4.75
C GLN A 111 9.00 -10.27 4.84
N LEU A 112 8.63 -9.55 3.80
CA LEU A 112 7.37 -8.84 3.77
C LEU A 112 6.20 -9.80 3.86
N ILE A 113 6.24 -10.86 3.09
CA ILE A 113 5.16 -11.82 3.07
C ILE A 113 5.04 -12.51 4.43
N ALA A 114 6.17 -12.85 5.04
CA ALA A 114 6.14 -13.49 6.35
C ALA A 114 5.56 -12.57 7.40
N ALA A 115 5.97 -11.30 7.39
CA ALA A 115 5.45 -10.34 8.34
C ALA A 115 3.96 -10.11 8.11
N ALA A 116 3.56 -10.04 6.84
CA ALA A 116 2.18 -9.81 6.51
C ALA A 116 1.31 -10.97 6.97
N ARG A 117 1.75 -12.19 6.77
CA ARG A 117 0.97 -13.34 7.20
C ARG A 117 0.77 -13.33 8.71
N LYS A 118 1.79 -12.94 9.43
CA LYS A 118 1.71 -12.88 10.88
C LYS A 118 0.70 -11.84 11.33
N HIS A 119 0.80 -10.63 10.77
CA HIS A 119 -0.10 -9.57 11.14
C HIS A 119 -1.54 -9.86 10.70
N LEU A 120 -1.69 -10.43 9.52
CA LEU A 120 -3.02 -10.71 9.00
C LEU A 120 -3.71 -11.81 9.80
N LYS A 121 -2.94 -12.76 10.27
CA LYS A 121 -3.52 -13.82 11.08
C LYS A 121 -4.11 -13.26 12.37
N THR A 122 -3.37 -12.39 13.03
CA THR A 122 -3.85 -11.77 14.25
C THR A 122 -5.04 -10.87 13.98
N ALA A 123 -4.92 -10.03 12.95
CA ALA A 123 -5.99 -9.08 12.63
C ALA A 123 -7.25 -9.81 12.18
N SER A 124 -7.08 -10.90 11.46
CA SER A 124 -8.23 -11.65 11.01
C SER A 124 -9.05 -12.18 12.17
N ARG A 125 -8.39 -12.60 13.24
CA ARG A 125 -9.12 -13.05 14.42
C ARG A 125 -9.90 -11.92 15.03
N MET A 126 -9.37 -10.72 15.00
CA MET A 126 -10.05 -9.57 15.59
C MET A 126 -11.21 -9.10 14.74
N HIS A 127 -11.20 -9.39 13.46
CA HIS A 127 -12.25 -8.94 12.57
C HIS A 127 -13.18 -10.05 12.12
N THR A 128 -13.06 -11.20 12.71
CA THR A 128 -13.93 -12.30 12.37
C THR A 128 -15.16 -12.20 13.23
N GLN A 129 -16.26 -12.44 12.64
CA GLN A 129 -17.44 -12.36 13.45
C GLN A 129 -18.09 -13.65 13.61
#